data_bd0493692b188bacfe18a61924186dac
#
_entry.id   bd0493692b188bacfe18a61924186dac
#
_cell.length_a   1.000
_cell.length_b   1.000
_cell.length_c   1.000
_cell.angle_alpha   90.00
_cell.angle_beta   90.00
_cell.angle_gamma   90.00
#
_symmetry.space_group_name_H-M   'P 1'
#
loop_
_entity.id
_entity.type
_entity.pdbx_description
1 polymer ?
#
loop_
_entity_poly.entity_id
_entity_poly.type
_entity_poly.pdbx_seq_one_letter_code
_entity_poly.pdbx_strand_id
1 'polypeptide(L)'
;GLCTELDSHSPFCDGHSALLEGAHAMTAIQIISPKKLIEVALPLDAINIAAAKEKSIRHGHPSTLHLWWARRPLAAARAVIFGQLVNDPEDLWRCQNPGIEPNRQHRGHWTRERARLFKIIEDLVQWENTTNEKVLEAARVEIRRSWQESCELNKHHPLATDLFDLDKMPGLHDPFAGGGAIPLEAQRLGLEAYASDLNPVAVLINKGMIEIPPKFSGLPAVHPDARTARTLVAPDWKGASGLADDVRHFGQWMRDEAEKRIGHLYPKILVTKEMALERPDLKPFVGTRLTVLAWLWARTVKSPS
;
A
#
# COMPACT_ATOMS: atom_id res chain seq x y z
N GLY A 1 8.63 38.08 23.13
CA GLY A 1 9.43 37.47 24.19
C GLY A 1 8.98 36.03 24.40
N LEU A 2 9.82 35.10 24.05
CA LEU A 2 10.07 33.74 24.53
C LEU A 2 10.56 32.89 23.37
N CYS A 3 11.84 33.07 23.02
CA CYS A 3 12.62 32.01 22.40
C CYS A 3 13.02 31.07 23.53
N THR A 4 12.54 29.83 23.49
CA THR A 4 13.10 28.74 24.27
C THR A 4 13.94 27.88 23.32
N GLU A 5 15.19 27.72 23.73
CA GLU A 5 16.23 26.90 23.12
C GLU A 5 15.72 25.49 22.79
N LEU A 6 15.89 25.09 21.54
CA LEU A 6 15.78 23.68 21.11
C LEU A 6 17.19 23.09 21.19
N ASP A 7 17.35 22.14 22.11
CA ASP A 7 18.54 21.33 22.31
C ASP A 7 19.05 20.73 21.01
N SER A 8 20.26 21.14 20.65
CA SER A 8 21.04 20.64 19.49
C SER A 8 21.83 19.39 19.89
N HIS A 9 21.17 18.28 20.14
CA HIS A 9 21.79 16.95 20.22
C HIS A 9 21.00 15.92 19.44
N SER A 10 21.15 16.00 18.11
CA SER A 10 20.87 14.87 17.23
C SER A 10 22.21 14.16 16.93
N PRO A 11 22.36 12.89 17.25
CA PRO A 11 23.61 12.14 17.03
C PRO A 11 23.93 11.87 15.54
N PHE A 12 23.22 12.52 14.62
CA PHE A 12 23.39 12.31 13.18
C PHE A 12 24.30 13.32 12.46
N CYS A 13 24.79 14.37 13.12
CA CYS A 13 25.59 15.41 12.45
C CYS A 13 27.10 15.30 12.65
N ASP A 14 27.59 14.57 13.66
CA ASP A 14 29.01 14.57 13.97
C ASP A 14 29.85 13.51 13.26
N GLY A 15 29.24 12.61 12.47
CA GLY A 15 29.95 11.56 11.72
C GLY A 15 30.48 11.97 10.34
N HIS A 16 30.06 13.11 9.79
CA HIS A 16 30.41 13.47 8.40
C HIS A 16 31.69 14.29 8.24
N SER A 17 32.18 14.93 9.29
CA SER A 17 33.37 15.79 9.19
C SER A 17 34.70 15.00 9.29
N ALA A 18 34.70 13.88 10.00
CA ALA A 18 35.92 13.08 10.18
C ALA A 18 36.24 12.13 9.00
N LEU A 19 35.29 11.92 8.06
CA LEU A 19 35.47 11.06 6.89
C LEU A 19 36.03 11.80 5.66
N LEU A 20 36.15 13.14 5.70
CA LEU A 20 36.60 13.92 4.56
C LEU A 20 38.11 14.21 4.56
N GLU A 21 38.83 14.01 5.63
CA GLU A 21 40.27 14.29 5.72
C GLU A 21 41.18 13.09 5.41
N GLY A 22 40.64 11.89 5.21
CA GLY A 22 41.35 10.67 4.85
C GLY A 22 41.33 10.29 3.36
N ALA A 23 40.70 11.09 2.51
CA ALA A 23 40.48 10.75 1.07
C ALA A 23 41.65 11.11 0.19
N HIS A 24 42.82 10.55 0.45
CA HIS A 24 43.90 10.51 -0.56
C HIS A 24 43.75 9.22 -1.38
N ALA A 25 43.24 9.38 -2.62
CA ALA A 25 43.41 8.49 -3.77
C ALA A 25 43.03 7.01 -3.56
N MET A 26 41.83 6.70 -3.05
CA MET A 26 41.15 5.51 -3.50
C MET A 26 40.41 5.88 -4.81
N THR A 27 40.85 5.29 -5.94
CA THR A 27 40.01 5.23 -7.14
C THR A 27 38.67 4.73 -6.67
N ALA A 28 37.64 5.58 -6.69
CA ALA A 28 36.30 5.22 -6.24
C ALA A 28 35.84 4.02 -7.10
N ILE A 29 35.84 2.83 -6.53
CA ILE A 29 35.32 1.65 -7.21
C ILE A 29 33.85 1.96 -7.46
N GLN A 30 33.47 2.12 -8.72
CA GLN A 30 32.15 2.52 -9.12
C GLN A 30 31.17 1.36 -8.88
N ILE A 31 30.03 1.66 -8.24
CA ILE A 31 28.94 0.71 -8.09
C ILE A 31 28.42 0.32 -9.48
N ILE A 32 28.34 -0.98 -9.75
CA ILE A 32 27.77 -1.52 -10.98
C ILE A 32 26.26 -1.71 -10.76
N SER A 33 25.46 -0.89 -11.42
CA SER A 33 24.00 -0.96 -11.31
C SER A 33 23.40 -1.15 -12.71
N PRO A 34 22.88 -2.34 -13.01
CA PRO A 34 22.12 -2.55 -14.25
C PRO A 34 20.92 -1.62 -14.30
N LYS A 35 20.53 -1.17 -15.49
CA LYS A 35 19.27 -0.47 -15.68
C LYS A 35 18.12 -1.33 -15.17
N LYS A 36 17.16 -0.67 -14.57
CA LYS A 36 15.94 -1.32 -14.12
C LYS A 36 14.94 -1.41 -15.26
N LEU A 37 14.00 -2.34 -15.13
CA LEU A 37 12.99 -2.58 -16.16
C LEU A 37 12.23 -1.30 -16.51
N ILE A 38 11.91 -0.47 -15.50
CA ILE A 38 11.22 0.82 -15.68
C ILE A 38 12.00 1.82 -16.54
N GLU A 39 13.32 1.74 -16.54
CA GLU A 39 14.17 2.63 -17.34
C GLU A 39 14.19 2.26 -18.83
N VAL A 40 13.75 1.05 -19.15
CA VAL A 40 13.74 0.52 -20.52
C VAL A 40 12.32 0.48 -21.08
N ALA A 41 11.42 -0.25 -20.45
CA ALA A 41 10.03 -0.34 -20.87
C ALA A 41 9.12 -0.92 -19.77
N LEU A 42 7.83 -0.55 -19.82
CA LEU A 42 6.76 -1.11 -19.00
C LEU A 42 5.52 -1.36 -19.88
N PRO A 43 4.64 -2.32 -19.53
CA PRO A 43 3.36 -2.54 -20.21
C PRO A 43 2.33 -1.47 -19.79
N LEU A 44 2.54 -0.22 -20.23
CA LEU A 44 1.78 0.95 -19.79
C LEU A 44 0.28 0.83 -20.03
N ASP A 45 -0.15 0.21 -21.13
CA ASP A 45 -1.56 0.04 -21.43
C ASP A 45 -2.27 -0.80 -20.35
N ALA A 46 -1.70 -1.94 -19.98
CA ALA A 46 -2.25 -2.80 -18.94
C ALA A 46 -2.29 -2.08 -17.57
N ILE A 47 -1.21 -1.35 -17.24
CA ILE A 47 -1.12 -0.57 -16.00
C ILE A 47 -2.21 0.52 -15.97
N ASN A 48 -2.39 1.27 -17.05
CA ASN A 48 -3.35 2.35 -17.14
C ASN A 48 -4.81 1.84 -17.08
N ILE A 49 -5.11 0.74 -17.76
CA ILE A 49 -6.44 0.09 -17.73
C ILE A 49 -6.75 -0.35 -16.29
N ALA A 50 -5.84 -1.04 -15.63
CA ALA A 50 -6.01 -1.49 -14.24
C ALA A 50 -6.17 -0.31 -13.27
N ALA A 51 -5.37 0.74 -13.41
CA ALA A 51 -5.44 1.95 -12.59
C ALA A 51 -6.76 2.72 -12.81
N ALA A 52 -7.30 2.71 -14.04
CA ALA A 52 -8.60 3.31 -14.32
C ALA A 52 -9.76 2.51 -13.71
N LYS A 53 -9.72 1.16 -13.82
CA LYS A 53 -10.70 0.24 -13.23
C LYS A 53 -10.74 0.40 -11.70
N GLU A 54 -9.60 0.55 -11.05
CA GLU A 54 -9.47 0.72 -9.60
C GLU A 54 -10.30 1.89 -9.06
N LYS A 55 -10.43 2.99 -9.83
CA LYS A 55 -11.22 4.18 -9.41
C LYS A 55 -12.71 3.88 -9.19
N SER A 56 -13.24 2.83 -9.81
CA SER A 56 -14.65 2.41 -9.68
C SER A 56 -14.90 1.52 -8.47
N ILE A 57 -13.86 0.98 -7.84
CA ILE A 57 -13.97 0.03 -6.74
C ILE A 57 -14.44 0.73 -5.46
N ARG A 58 -15.58 0.28 -4.92
CA ARG A 58 -16.22 0.87 -3.73
C ARG A 58 -16.02 0.06 -2.47
N HIS A 59 -15.82 -1.27 -2.58
CA HIS A 59 -15.70 -2.17 -1.44
C HIS A 59 -14.32 -2.82 -1.41
N GLY A 60 -13.75 -2.93 -0.19
CA GLY A 60 -12.45 -3.57 0.03
C GLY A 60 -11.23 -2.75 -0.41
N HIS A 61 -11.43 -1.54 -0.96
CA HIS A 61 -10.32 -0.67 -1.31
C HIS A 61 -9.78 0.04 -0.04
N PRO A 62 -8.46 0.12 0.16
CA PRO A 62 -7.86 0.80 1.33
C PRO A 62 -8.34 2.24 1.54
N SER A 63 -8.68 2.98 0.48
CA SER A 63 -9.25 4.32 0.59
C SER A 63 -10.62 4.39 1.27
N THR A 64 -11.26 3.25 1.55
CA THR A 64 -12.49 3.22 2.36
C THR A 64 -12.21 3.44 3.84
N LEU A 65 -10.96 3.23 4.31
CA LEU A 65 -10.54 3.61 5.64
C LEU A 65 -10.60 5.14 5.82
N HIS A 66 -9.99 5.86 4.89
CA HIS A 66 -10.06 7.32 4.81
C HIS A 66 -9.81 7.77 3.36
N LEU A 67 -10.64 8.67 2.85
CA LEU A 67 -10.46 9.25 1.52
C LEU A 67 -9.38 10.34 1.57
N TRP A 68 -8.24 10.06 0.90
CA TRP A 68 -7.14 11.02 0.78
C TRP A 68 -7.22 11.81 -0.54
N TRP A 69 -6.84 13.08 -0.53
CA TRP A 69 -6.96 14.00 -1.69
C TRP A 69 -6.21 13.52 -2.93
N ALA A 70 -4.92 13.20 -2.75
CA ALA A 70 -4.01 12.82 -3.82
C ALA A 70 -3.79 11.31 -3.85
N ARG A 71 -4.89 10.54 -3.95
CA ARG A 71 -4.80 9.07 -3.99
C ARG A 71 -4.05 8.59 -5.22
N ARG A 72 -2.99 7.80 -5.01
CA ARG A 72 -2.30 7.09 -6.08
C ARG A 72 -2.95 5.74 -6.31
N PRO A 73 -3.13 5.29 -7.57
CA PRO A 73 -3.61 3.94 -7.85
C PRO A 73 -2.65 2.88 -7.32
N LEU A 74 -3.17 1.88 -6.61
CA LEU A 74 -2.38 0.78 -6.05
C LEU A 74 -1.75 -0.06 -7.17
N ALA A 75 -2.49 -0.30 -8.25
CA ALA A 75 -2.01 -1.00 -9.43
C ALA A 75 -0.76 -0.33 -10.02
N ALA A 76 -0.79 0.99 -10.20
CA ALA A 76 0.35 1.76 -10.70
C ALA A 76 1.53 1.70 -9.71
N ALA A 77 1.27 1.83 -8.40
CA ALA A 77 2.32 1.75 -7.38
C ALA A 77 3.04 0.40 -7.43
N ARG A 78 2.30 -0.73 -7.50
CA ARG A 78 2.89 -2.08 -7.63
C ARG A 78 3.75 -2.22 -8.87
N ALA A 79 3.25 -1.78 -10.03
CA ALA A 79 3.99 -1.88 -11.28
C ALA A 79 5.29 -1.06 -11.26
N VAL A 80 5.24 0.16 -10.71
CA VAL A 80 6.40 1.05 -10.61
C VAL A 80 7.43 0.48 -9.65
N ILE A 81 7.03 0.01 -8.47
CA ILE A 81 7.95 -0.59 -7.48
C ILE A 81 8.62 -1.83 -8.08
N PHE A 82 7.85 -2.72 -8.71
CA PHE A 82 8.38 -3.91 -9.37
C PHE A 82 9.39 -3.51 -10.48
N GLY A 83 8.99 -2.60 -11.37
CA GLY A 83 9.84 -2.16 -12.47
C GLY A 83 11.10 -1.43 -12.03
N GLN A 84 11.08 -0.76 -10.86
CA GLN A 84 12.23 -0.08 -10.28
C GLN A 84 13.21 -1.05 -9.61
N LEU A 85 12.78 -2.22 -9.19
CA LEU A 85 13.61 -3.18 -8.46
C LEU A 85 14.14 -4.29 -9.36
N VAL A 86 13.45 -4.61 -10.45
CA VAL A 86 13.82 -5.71 -11.34
C VAL A 86 14.79 -5.22 -12.43
N ASN A 87 15.88 -5.93 -12.60
CA ASN A 87 16.91 -5.62 -13.61
C ASN A 87 16.38 -5.87 -15.02
N ASP A 88 16.72 -4.99 -15.96
CA ASP A 88 16.51 -5.26 -17.38
C ASP A 88 17.46 -6.38 -17.87
N PRO A 89 16.94 -7.40 -18.56
CA PRO A 89 17.73 -8.57 -18.94
C PRO A 89 18.92 -8.27 -19.86
N GLU A 90 18.78 -7.28 -20.74
CA GLU A 90 19.85 -6.87 -21.64
C GLU A 90 20.95 -6.14 -20.90
N ASP A 91 20.59 -5.16 -20.09
CA ASP A 91 21.57 -4.33 -19.39
C ASP A 91 22.30 -5.14 -18.30
N LEU A 92 21.60 -6.03 -17.62
CA LEU A 92 22.22 -7.00 -16.70
C LEU A 92 23.28 -7.84 -17.42
N TRP A 93 22.93 -8.39 -18.58
CA TRP A 93 23.89 -9.19 -19.36
C TRP A 93 25.11 -8.37 -19.77
N ARG A 94 24.93 -7.11 -20.18
CA ARG A 94 26.01 -6.19 -20.52
C ARG A 94 26.94 -5.90 -19.35
N CYS A 95 26.39 -5.71 -18.17
CA CYS A 95 27.15 -5.53 -16.93
C CYS A 95 27.97 -6.78 -16.58
N GLN A 96 27.41 -7.97 -16.83
CA GLN A 96 28.10 -9.25 -16.59
C GLN A 96 29.14 -9.60 -17.64
N ASN A 97 29.04 -9.04 -18.85
CA ASN A 97 29.90 -9.36 -20.02
C ASN A 97 30.48 -8.09 -20.66
N PRO A 98 31.29 -7.30 -19.94
CA PRO A 98 31.84 -6.04 -20.47
C PRO A 98 32.70 -6.29 -21.67
N GLY A 99 32.50 -5.52 -22.75
CA GLY A 99 33.25 -5.60 -23.97
C GLY A 99 32.87 -6.75 -24.92
N ILE A 100 31.89 -7.57 -24.56
CA ILE A 100 31.43 -8.65 -25.45
C ILE A 100 30.22 -8.14 -26.28
N GLU A 101 30.33 -8.28 -27.62
CA GLU A 101 29.21 -7.95 -28.49
C GLU A 101 28.13 -9.02 -28.48
N PRO A 102 26.86 -8.63 -28.30
CA PRO A 102 25.75 -9.59 -28.21
C PRO A 102 25.38 -10.18 -29.58
N ASN A 103 25.18 -11.46 -29.63
CA ASN A 103 24.70 -12.17 -30.81
C ASN A 103 23.16 -12.22 -30.91
N ARG A 104 22.62 -12.84 -31.98
CA ARG A 104 21.16 -12.97 -32.19
C ARG A 104 20.47 -13.79 -31.10
N GLN A 105 21.17 -14.79 -30.54
CA GLN A 105 20.56 -15.63 -29.48
C GLN A 105 20.38 -14.83 -28.19
N HIS A 106 21.36 -14.00 -27.79
CA HIS A 106 21.25 -13.12 -26.64
C HIS A 106 20.06 -12.17 -26.77
N ARG A 107 19.93 -11.50 -27.92
CA ARG A 107 18.80 -10.59 -28.18
C ARG A 107 17.44 -11.30 -28.12
N GLY A 108 17.36 -12.51 -28.69
CA GLY A 108 16.15 -13.32 -28.60
C GLY A 108 15.81 -13.79 -27.18
N HIS A 109 16.83 -14.05 -26.36
CA HIS A 109 16.65 -14.38 -24.95
C HIS A 109 16.07 -13.16 -24.16
N TRP A 110 16.69 -11.98 -24.30
CA TRP A 110 16.23 -10.77 -23.60
C TRP A 110 14.80 -10.39 -23.96
N THR A 111 14.41 -10.53 -25.24
CA THR A 111 13.03 -10.28 -25.68
C THR A 111 12.06 -11.19 -24.98
N ARG A 112 12.38 -12.50 -24.86
CA ARG A 112 11.50 -13.46 -24.16
C ARG A 112 11.44 -13.20 -22.66
N GLU A 113 12.59 -12.90 -22.03
CA GLU A 113 12.62 -12.60 -20.60
C GLU A 113 11.87 -11.30 -20.27
N ARG A 114 12.03 -10.25 -21.07
CA ARG A 114 11.28 -9.00 -20.91
C ARG A 114 9.77 -9.24 -21.06
N ALA A 115 9.36 -10.05 -22.04
CA ALA A 115 7.96 -10.42 -22.21
C ALA A 115 7.43 -11.22 -21.00
N ARG A 116 8.22 -12.12 -20.42
CA ARG A 116 7.88 -12.85 -19.18
C ARG A 116 7.71 -11.91 -18.00
N LEU A 117 8.61 -10.95 -17.82
CA LEU A 117 8.53 -9.94 -16.75
C LEU A 117 7.31 -9.03 -16.94
N PHE A 118 6.98 -8.65 -18.18
CA PHE A 118 5.77 -7.89 -18.47
C PHE A 118 4.52 -8.67 -18.11
N LYS A 119 4.50 -9.97 -18.38
CA LYS A 119 3.36 -10.81 -17.98
C LYS A 119 3.17 -10.83 -16.46
N ILE A 120 4.25 -10.85 -15.68
CA ILE A 120 4.17 -10.72 -14.21
C ILE A 120 3.55 -9.37 -13.83
N ILE A 121 3.95 -8.26 -14.47
CA ILE A 121 3.35 -6.94 -14.20
C ILE A 121 1.87 -6.93 -14.57
N GLU A 122 1.49 -7.47 -15.75
CA GLU A 122 0.11 -7.54 -16.18
C GLU A 122 -0.80 -8.29 -15.20
N ASP A 123 -0.30 -9.41 -14.65
CA ASP A 123 -1.02 -10.17 -13.63
C ASP A 123 -1.04 -9.44 -12.29
N LEU A 124 0.07 -8.79 -11.92
CA LEU A 124 0.25 -8.08 -10.66
C LEU A 124 -0.68 -6.87 -10.53
N VAL A 125 -0.94 -6.15 -11.63
CA VAL A 125 -1.78 -4.94 -11.60
C VAL A 125 -3.27 -5.22 -11.52
N GLN A 126 -3.71 -6.46 -11.79
CA GLN A 126 -5.14 -6.80 -11.70
C GLN A 126 -5.64 -6.68 -10.26
N TRP A 127 -6.82 -6.09 -10.10
CA TRP A 127 -7.43 -5.93 -8.77
C TRP A 127 -7.67 -7.27 -8.08
N GLU A 128 -8.11 -8.25 -8.83
CA GLU A 128 -8.42 -9.61 -8.38
C GLU A 128 -7.19 -10.32 -7.79
N ASN A 129 -6.00 -9.90 -8.19
CA ASN A 129 -4.72 -10.45 -7.74
C ASN A 129 -4.09 -9.68 -6.57
N THR A 130 -4.76 -8.67 -6.04
CA THR A 130 -4.23 -7.84 -4.93
C THR A 130 -3.85 -8.65 -3.68
N THR A 131 -4.53 -9.78 -3.45
CA THR A 131 -4.28 -10.71 -2.34
C THR A 131 -3.93 -12.12 -2.82
N ASN A 132 -3.66 -12.29 -4.12
CA ASN A 132 -3.29 -13.58 -4.69
C ASN A 132 -1.82 -13.88 -4.42
N GLU A 133 -1.58 -14.71 -3.40
CA GLU A 133 -0.23 -15.01 -2.93
C GLU A 133 0.67 -15.63 -4.00
N LYS A 134 0.12 -16.39 -4.95
CA LYS A 134 0.92 -16.96 -6.07
C LYS A 134 1.47 -15.87 -6.98
N VAL A 135 0.66 -14.86 -7.29
CA VAL A 135 1.07 -13.73 -8.15
C VAL A 135 2.06 -12.83 -7.40
N LEU A 136 1.77 -12.54 -6.13
CA LEU A 136 2.65 -11.73 -5.29
C LEU A 136 4.01 -12.41 -5.09
N GLU A 137 4.02 -13.71 -4.83
CA GLU A 137 5.28 -14.45 -4.63
C GLU A 137 6.10 -14.55 -5.92
N ALA A 138 5.47 -14.71 -7.08
CA ALA A 138 6.17 -14.64 -8.36
C ALA A 138 6.91 -13.30 -8.54
N ALA A 139 6.28 -12.18 -8.16
CA ALA A 139 6.92 -10.87 -8.20
C ALA A 139 8.05 -10.74 -7.17
N ARG A 140 7.84 -11.21 -5.94
CA ARG A 140 8.86 -11.18 -4.87
C ARG A 140 10.10 -12.00 -5.24
N VAL A 141 9.93 -13.14 -5.90
CA VAL A 141 11.04 -13.97 -6.39
C VAL A 141 11.89 -13.19 -7.38
N GLU A 142 11.29 -12.49 -8.35
CA GLU A 142 12.05 -11.71 -9.33
C GLU A 142 12.75 -10.50 -8.69
N ILE A 143 12.14 -9.84 -7.72
CA ILE A 143 12.75 -8.75 -6.97
C ILE A 143 13.99 -9.27 -6.20
N ARG A 144 13.86 -10.37 -5.47
CA ARG A 144 14.97 -11.00 -4.75
C ARG A 144 16.09 -11.42 -5.71
N ARG A 145 15.73 -12.06 -6.83
CA ARG A 145 16.71 -12.45 -7.87
C ARG A 145 17.50 -11.25 -8.37
N SER A 146 16.81 -10.16 -8.72
CA SER A 146 17.46 -8.94 -9.20
C SER A 146 18.36 -8.29 -8.15
N TRP A 147 17.98 -8.38 -6.88
CA TRP A 147 18.83 -7.94 -5.77
C TRP A 147 20.09 -8.80 -5.66
N GLN A 148 19.96 -10.13 -5.70
CA GLN A 148 21.09 -11.07 -5.67
C GLN A 148 22.06 -10.83 -6.84
N GLU A 149 21.54 -10.59 -8.05
CA GLU A 149 22.34 -10.24 -9.24
C GLU A 149 23.11 -8.93 -9.00
N SER A 150 22.49 -7.92 -8.40
CA SER A 150 23.15 -6.65 -8.06
C SER A 150 24.21 -6.82 -6.98
N CYS A 151 23.98 -7.65 -5.97
CA CYS A 151 24.97 -8.00 -4.95
C CYS A 151 26.18 -8.72 -5.57
N GLU A 152 25.95 -9.69 -6.45
CA GLU A 152 27.03 -10.43 -7.12
C GLU A 152 27.92 -9.53 -7.98
N LEU A 153 27.32 -8.57 -8.72
CA LEU A 153 28.08 -7.59 -9.51
C LEU A 153 28.97 -6.69 -8.64
N ASN A 154 28.58 -6.47 -7.37
CA ASN A 154 29.28 -5.57 -6.46
C ASN A 154 29.99 -6.27 -5.31
N LYS A 155 30.15 -7.59 -5.34
CA LYS A 155 30.76 -8.37 -4.24
C LYS A 155 32.19 -7.97 -3.86
N HIS A 156 32.91 -7.32 -4.78
CA HIS A 156 34.26 -6.81 -4.56
C HIS A 156 34.32 -5.32 -4.21
N HIS A 157 33.14 -4.67 -4.06
CA HIS A 157 33.09 -3.28 -3.64
C HIS A 157 33.53 -3.15 -2.18
N PRO A 158 34.33 -2.12 -1.80
CA PRO A 158 34.82 -1.96 -0.41
C PRO A 158 33.72 -1.93 0.65
N LEU A 159 32.53 -1.44 0.30
CA LEU A 159 31.36 -1.37 1.15
C LEU A 159 30.34 -2.48 0.83
N ALA A 160 30.77 -3.62 0.28
CA ALA A 160 29.86 -4.67 -0.14
C ALA A 160 29.02 -5.23 1.04
N THR A 161 29.64 -5.41 2.19
CA THR A 161 28.99 -5.87 3.43
C THR A 161 27.87 -4.92 3.93
N ASP A 162 28.01 -3.63 3.69
CA ASP A 162 27.07 -2.65 4.20
C ASP A 162 25.95 -2.33 3.20
N LEU A 163 26.31 -2.34 1.88
CA LEU A 163 25.41 -1.89 0.81
C LEU A 163 24.76 -3.04 0.03
N PHE A 164 25.39 -4.22 0.00
CA PHE A 164 24.99 -5.34 -0.87
C PHE A 164 24.84 -6.64 -0.08
N ASP A 165 24.10 -6.59 1.03
CA ASP A 165 23.76 -7.75 1.84
C ASP A 165 22.71 -8.62 1.11
N LEU A 166 23.06 -9.87 0.85
CA LEU A 166 22.19 -10.84 0.15
C LEU A 166 20.89 -11.13 0.91
N ASP A 167 20.94 -11.09 2.24
CA ASP A 167 19.83 -11.42 3.11
C ASP A 167 18.95 -10.21 3.43
N LYS A 168 19.43 -9.01 3.09
CA LYS A 168 18.74 -7.76 3.41
C LYS A 168 18.49 -6.93 2.15
N MET A 169 17.29 -7.02 1.61
CA MET A 169 16.88 -6.11 0.53
C MET A 169 16.80 -4.66 1.02
N PRO A 170 17.04 -3.68 0.12
CA PRO A 170 16.86 -2.28 0.47
C PRO A 170 15.41 -2.00 0.86
N GLY A 171 15.21 -1.21 1.92
CA GLY A 171 13.91 -0.72 2.32
C GLY A 171 13.40 0.38 1.39
N LEU A 172 12.09 0.58 1.40
CA LEU A 172 11.45 1.70 0.70
C LEU A 172 11.00 2.75 1.72
N HIS A 173 11.39 4.00 1.53
CA HIS A 173 10.90 5.13 2.32
C HIS A 173 10.11 6.10 1.43
N ASP A 174 8.85 6.34 1.81
CA ASP A 174 8.02 7.39 1.22
C ASP A 174 7.88 8.56 2.21
N PRO A 175 8.61 9.68 2.00
CA PRO A 175 8.59 10.83 2.90
C PRO A 175 7.34 11.69 2.77
N PHE A 176 6.48 11.44 1.77
CA PHE A 176 5.22 12.14 1.50
C PHE A 176 4.09 11.14 1.27
N ALA A 177 3.97 10.19 2.20
CA ALA A 177 3.16 8.99 2.03
C ALA A 177 1.65 9.23 1.81
N GLY A 178 1.12 10.37 2.29
CA GLY A 178 -0.29 10.73 2.13
C GLY A 178 -1.22 9.59 2.50
N GLY A 179 -2.00 9.10 1.53
CA GLY A 179 -2.90 7.96 1.72
C GLY A 179 -2.24 6.58 1.75
N GLY A 180 -0.90 6.49 1.76
CA GLY A 180 -0.15 5.25 2.02
C GLY A 180 -0.14 4.22 0.89
N ALA A 181 -0.46 4.59 -0.34
CA ALA A 181 -0.52 3.63 -1.46
C ALA A 181 0.84 3.00 -1.78
N ILE A 182 1.90 3.79 -1.82
CA ILE A 182 3.24 3.32 -2.15
C ILE A 182 3.80 2.41 -1.07
N PRO A 183 3.85 2.80 0.24
CA PRO A 183 4.37 1.93 1.28
C PRO A 183 3.53 0.65 1.47
N LEU A 184 2.21 0.70 1.26
CA LEU A 184 1.36 -0.49 1.30
C LEU A 184 1.73 -1.50 0.22
N GLU A 185 1.94 -1.05 -1.01
CA GLU A 185 2.31 -1.95 -2.12
C GLU A 185 3.75 -2.43 -2.01
N ALA A 186 4.66 -1.61 -1.47
CA ALA A 186 6.02 -2.03 -1.14
C ALA A 186 6.02 -3.20 -0.15
N GLN A 187 5.22 -3.09 0.92
CA GLN A 187 5.06 -4.15 1.91
C GLN A 187 4.46 -5.43 1.31
N ARG A 188 3.47 -5.31 0.40
CA ARG A 188 2.94 -6.47 -0.34
C ARG A 188 3.98 -7.17 -1.20
N LEU A 189 4.91 -6.41 -1.77
CA LEU A 189 6.02 -6.91 -2.56
C LEU A 189 7.20 -7.41 -1.71
N GLY A 190 7.04 -7.46 -0.38
CA GLY A 190 8.02 -8.03 0.54
C GLY A 190 9.15 -7.09 0.94
N LEU A 191 9.01 -5.79 0.69
CA LEU A 191 9.98 -4.79 1.13
C LEU A 191 9.68 -4.32 2.56
N GLU A 192 10.70 -3.95 3.27
CA GLU A 192 10.57 -3.12 4.47
C GLU A 192 10.13 -1.73 4.04
N ALA A 193 8.97 -1.28 4.53
CA ALA A 193 8.35 -0.03 4.09
C ALA A 193 8.26 0.98 5.24
N TYR A 194 8.80 2.16 4.99
CA TYR A 194 8.75 3.31 5.89
C TYR A 194 7.90 4.41 5.26
N ALA A 195 7.00 4.97 6.05
CA ALA A 195 6.10 6.04 5.63
C ALA A 195 6.21 7.21 6.60
N SER A 196 6.40 8.42 6.07
CA SER A 196 6.30 9.65 6.84
C SER A 196 5.48 10.70 6.11
N ASP A 197 4.88 11.62 6.87
CA ASP A 197 4.10 12.74 6.33
C ASP A 197 4.02 13.84 7.38
N LEU A 198 3.94 15.10 6.95
CA LEU A 198 3.73 16.23 7.85
C LEU A 198 2.29 16.29 8.39
N ASN A 199 1.33 15.71 7.65
CA ASN A 199 -0.06 15.70 8.06
C ASN A 199 -0.34 14.54 9.02
N PRO A 200 -0.75 14.80 10.28
CA PRO A 200 -1.02 13.75 11.26
C PRO A 200 -2.14 12.79 10.84
N VAL A 201 -3.08 13.22 10.00
CA VAL A 201 -4.13 12.34 9.45
C VAL A 201 -3.51 11.32 8.51
N ALA A 202 -2.58 11.72 7.64
CA ALA A 202 -1.84 10.81 6.77
C ALA A 202 -1.05 9.78 7.60
N VAL A 203 -0.36 10.23 8.65
CA VAL A 203 0.36 9.34 9.58
C VAL A 203 -0.60 8.31 10.20
N LEU A 204 -1.78 8.74 10.64
CA LEU A 204 -2.77 7.84 11.23
C LEU A 204 -3.32 6.83 10.22
N ILE A 205 -3.56 7.26 8.97
CA ILE A 205 -3.97 6.37 7.87
C ILE A 205 -2.89 5.30 7.63
N ASN A 206 -1.63 5.71 7.53
CA ASN A 206 -0.51 4.78 7.32
C ASN A 206 -0.38 3.79 8.48
N LYS A 207 -0.47 4.25 9.73
CA LYS A 207 -0.49 3.33 10.89
C LYS A 207 -1.62 2.29 10.80
N GLY A 208 -2.83 2.73 10.43
CA GLY A 208 -3.98 1.85 10.27
C GLY A 208 -3.84 0.83 9.15
N MET A 209 -3.04 1.10 8.12
CA MET A 209 -2.90 0.23 6.96
C MET A 209 -1.65 -0.66 6.99
N ILE A 210 -0.49 -0.09 7.33
CA ILE A 210 0.79 -0.78 7.17
C ILE A 210 1.49 -1.16 8.48
N GLU A 211 1.15 -0.52 9.61
CA GLU A 211 1.78 -0.81 10.90
C GLU A 211 0.92 -1.73 11.78
N ILE A 212 -0.35 -1.38 12.00
CA ILE A 212 -1.21 -2.08 12.94
C ILE A 212 -1.57 -3.49 12.46
N PRO A 213 -2.06 -3.71 11.21
CA PRO A 213 -2.48 -5.05 10.79
C PRO A 213 -1.40 -6.12 10.87
N PRO A 214 -0.13 -5.87 10.46
CA PRO A 214 0.94 -6.84 10.60
C PRO A 214 1.28 -7.18 12.06
N LYS A 215 1.21 -6.20 12.98
CA LYS A 215 1.49 -6.42 14.41
C LYS A 215 0.50 -7.39 15.07
N PHE A 216 -0.72 -7.45 14.57
CA PHE A 216 -1.78 -8.31 15.10
C PHE A 216 -2.08 -9.51 14.19
N SER A 217 -1.20 -9.79 13.23
CA SER A 217 -1.36 -10.94 12.33
C SER A 217 -1.27 -12.25 13.10
N GLY A 218 -2.23 -13.15 12.89
CA GLY A 218 -2.30 -14.45 13.54
C GLY A 218 -2.76 -14.42 15.00
N LEU A 219 -3.06 -13.22 15.55
CA LEU A 219 -3.55 -13.11 16.93
C LEU A 219 -5.08 -13.27 16.99
N PRO A 220 -5.60 -13.90 18.07
CA PRO A 220 -7.03 -14.02 18.28
C PRO A 220 -7.67 -12.67 18.61
N ALA A 221 -8.96 -12.54 18.34
CA ALA A 221 -9.76 -11.41 18.81
C ALA A 221 -9.79 -11.37 20.35
N VAL A 222 -9.87 -10.16 20.92
CA VAL A 222 -9.80 -9.92 22.37
C VAL A 222 -11.13 -9.44 22.98
N HIS A 223 -12.15 -9.18 22.17
CA HIS A 223 -13.46 -8.76 22.66
C HIS A 223 -14.12 -9.86 23.52
N PRO A 224 -15.05 -9.50 24.44
CA PRO A 224 -15.61 -10.44 25.42
C PRO A 224 -16.24 -11.67 24.79
N ASP A 225 -17.00 -11.52 23.70
CA ASP A 225 -17.71 -12.63 23.06
C ASP A 225 -16.74 -13.65 22.45
N ALA A 226 -15.62 -13.21 21.86
CA ALA A 226 -14.58 -14.09 21.35
C ALA A 226 -13.93 -14.92 22.46
N ARG A 227 -13.76 -14.33 23.66
CA ARG A 227 -13.17 -15.02 24.83
C ARG A 227 -14.12 -16.04 25.45
N THR A 228 -15.42 -15.81 25.35
CA THR A 228 -16.46 -16.67 25.94
C THR A 228 -16.99 -17.72 24.97
N ALA A 229 -16.76 -17.55 23.67
CA ALA A 229 -17.20 -18.49 22.66
C ALA A 229 -16.56 -19.87 22.86
N ARG A 230 -17.32 -20.82 23.42
CA ARG A 230 -16.98 -22.24 23.46
C ARG A 230 -17.28 -22.88 22.10
N THR A 231 -16.47 -22.60 21.11
CA THR A 231 -16.54 -23.26 19.80
C THR A 231 -15.81 -24.59 19.87
N LEU A 232 -16.43 -25.67 19.37
CA LEU A 232 -15.82 -27.01 19.27
C LEU A 232 -14.58 -27.02 18.33
N VAL A 233 -14.49 -26.02 17.45
CA VAL A 233 -13.34 -25.81 16.54
C VAL A 233 -12.81 -24.41 16.81
N ALA A 234 -11.53 -24.33 17.19
CA ALA A 234 -10.86 -23.05 17.36
C ALA A 234 -10.89 -22.24 16.04
N PRO A 235 -11.29 -20.95 16.06
CA PRO A 235 -11.25 -20.12 14.86
C PRO A 235 -9.83 -20.04 14.29
N ASP A 236 -9.71 -20.16 12.98
CA ASP A 236 -8.42 -19.99 12.30
C ASP A 236 -8.16 -18.47 12.09
N TRP A 237 -7.35 -17.89 12.97
CA TRP A 237 -7.02 -16.47 12.96
C TRP A 237 -5.93 -16.15 11.93
N LYS A 238 -6.21 -16.37 10.63
CA LYS A 238 -5.27 -16.04 9.54
C LYS A 238 -5.19 -14.54 9.30
N GLY A 239 -3.96 -14.07 9.05
CA GLY A 239 -3.71 -12.64 8.82
C GLY A 239 -4.26 -11.78 9.95
N ALA A 240 -4.89 -10.67 9.65
CA ALA A 240 -5.48 -9.76 10.64
C ALA A 240 -6.97 -10.05 10.96
N SER A 241 -7.43 -11.30 10.84
CA SER A 241 -8.85 -11.65 11.03
C SER A 241 -9.33 -11.40 12.47
N GLY A 242 -8.49 -11.67 13.49
CA GLY A 242 -8.83 -11.36 14.88
C GLY A 242 -9.00 -9.86 15.12
N LEU A 243 -8.08 -9.05 14.61
CA LEU A 243 -8.20 -7.59 14.66
C LEU A 243 -9.47 -7.10 13.94
N ALA A 244 -9.79 -7.66 12.77
CA ALA A 244 -10.99 -7.31 12.03
C ALA A 244 -12.28 -7.65 12.79
N ASP A 245 -12.27 -8.73 13.56
CA ASP A 245 -13.38 -9.14 14.41
C ASP A 245 -13.56 -8.19 15.60
N ASP A 246 -12.47 -7.81 16.26
CA ASP A 246 -12.49 -6.79 17.31
C ASP A 246 -13.02 -5.45 16.79
N VAL A 247 -12.57 -4.99 15.62
CA VAL A 247 -13.06 -3.74 15.01
C VAL A 247 -14.57 -3.79 14.74
N ARG A 248 -15.09 -4.93 14.25
CA ARG A 248 -16.54 -5.11 14.05
C ARG A 248 -17.31 -5.08 15.39
N HIS A 249 -16.83 -5.81 16.38
CA HIS A 249 -17.48 -5.89 17.69
C HIS A 249 -17.54 -4.51 18.37
N PHE A 250 -16.41 -3.84 18.50
CA PHE A 250 -16.36 -2.53 19.15
C PHE A 250 -17.04 -1.43 18.31
N GLY A 251 -17.01 -1.52 16.99
CA GLY A 251 -17.75 -0.63 16.10
C GLY A 251 -19.25 -0.78 16.27
N GLN A 252 -19.75 -2.01 16.41
CA GLN A 252 -21.13 -2.28 16.72
C GLN A 252 -21.51 -1.73 18.10
N TRP A 253 -20.70 -2.00 19.12
CA TRP A 253 -20.92 -1.48 20.47
C TRP A 253 -20.97 0.07 20.49
N MET A 254 -20.06 0.74 19.81
CA MET A 254 -20.05 2.21 19.70
C MET A 254 -21.34 2.73 19.06
N ARG A 255 -21.82 2.08 18.00
CA ARG A 255 -23.06 2.44 17.33
C ARG A 255 -24.26 2.31 18.25
N ASP A 256 -24.37 1.19 18.96
CA ASP A 256 -25.49 0.91 19.84
C ASP A 256 -25.48 1.85 21.05
N GLU A 257 -24.30 2.20 21.57
CA GLU A 257 -24.15 3.17 22.65
C GLU A 257 -24.46 4.60 22.19
N ALA A 258 -24.08 4.97 20.98
CA ALA A 258 -24.46 6.25 20.38
C ALA A 258 -25.98 6.36 20.18
N GLU A 259 -26.65 5.29 19.69
CA GLU A 259 -28.12 5.26 19.56
C GLU A 259 -28.80 5.49 20.92
N LYS A 260 -28.29 4.88 21.98
CA LYS A 260 -28.85 5.09 23.35
C LYS A 260 -28.67 6.54 23.82
N ARG A 261 -27.51 7.14 23.59
CA ARG A 261 -27.18 8.47 24.11
C ARG A 261 -27.79 9.60 23.32
N ILE A 262 -27.75 9.52 22.00
CA ILE A 262 -28.12 10.63 21.11
C ILE A 262 -29.22 10.30 20.10
N GLY A 263 -29.70 9.04 20.04
CA GLY A 263 -30.73 8.62 19.09
C GLY A 263 -32.04 9.40 19.20
N HIS A 264 -32.34 9.91 20.39
CA HIS A 264 -33.53 10.76 20.64
C HIS A 264 -33.44 12.13 19.93
N LEU A 265 -32.24 12.58 19.56
CA LEU A 265 -32.02 13.82 18.83
C LEU A 265 -32.32 13.68 17.32
N TYR A 266 -32.48 12.43 16.85
CA TYR A 266 -32.78 12.10 15.47
C TYR A 266 -34.22 11.58 15.34
N PRO A 267 -35.22 12.46 15.04
CA PRO A 267 -36.60 12.08 14.97
C PRO A 267 -36.85 11.05 13.88
N LYS A 268 -37.56 9.98 14.26
CA LYS A 268 -37.97 8.96 13.29
C LYS A 268 -39.19 9.46 12.51
N ILE A 269 -39.22 9.23 11.21
CA ILE A 269 -40.34 9.60 10.36
C ILE A 269 -41.37 8.49 10.31
N LEU A 270 -42.62 8.81 10.62
CA LEU A 270 -43.75 7.91 10.42
C LEU A 270 -44.08 7.83 8.94
N VAL A 271 -44.05 6.65 8.36
CA VAL A 271 -44.42 6.43 6.95
C VAL A 271 -45.95 6.51 6.84
N THR A 272 -46.45 7.50 6.12
CA THR A 272 -47.88 7.68 5.89
C THR A 272 -48.34 7.02 4.59
N LYS A 273 -49.67 6.88 4.44
CA LYS A 273 -50.26 6.36 3.20
C LYS A 273 -49.97 7.27 1.99
N GLU A 274 -49.96 8.58 2.21
CA GLU A 274 -49.66 9.59 1.19
C GLU A 274 -48.24 9.42 0.67
N MET A 275 -47.27 9.26 1.56
CA MET A 275 -45.87 8.98 1.16
C MET A 275 -45.76 7.69 0.32
N ALA A 276 -46.55 6.68 0.65
CA ALA A 276 -46.58 5.41 -0.08
C ALA A 276 -47.28 5.50 -1.46
N LEU A 277 -48.09 6.52 -1.69
CA LEU A 277 -48.63 6.84 -3.03
C LEU A 277 -47.58 7.43 -3.94
N GLU A 278 -46.75 8.36 -3.43
CA GLU A 278 -45.64 8.96 -4.16
C GLU A 278 -44.46 8.00 -4.34
N ARG A 279 -44.23 7.15 -3.35
CA ARG A 279 -43.12 6.18 -3.28
C ARG A 279 -43.68 4.78 -3.00
N PRO A 280 -44.02 3.99 -4.04
CA PRO A 280 -44.62 2.66 -3.90
C PRO A 280 -43.77 1.65 -3.10
N ASP A 281 -42.46 1.84 -3.09
CA ASP A 281 -41.49 1.05 -2.29
C ASP A 281 -41.71 1.20 -0.76
N LEU A 282 -42.36 2.27 -0.33
CA LEU A 282 -42.70 2.49 1.08
C LEU A 282 -43.97 1.78 1.55
N LYS A 283 -44.75 1.18 0.64
CA LYS A 283 -46.02 0.47 1.01
C LYS A 283 -45.86 -0.54 2.13
N PRO A 284 -44.82 -1.39 2.18
CA PRO A 284 -44.66 -2.36 3.26
C PRO A 284 -44.42 -1.72 4.64
N PHE A 285 -44.03 -0.45 4.67
CA PHE A 285 -43.61 0.26 5.87
C PHE A 285 -44.68 1.25 6.38
N VAL A 286 -45.85 1.34 5.73
CA VAL A 286 -46.95 2.23 6.18
C VAL A 286 -47.31 1.95 7.61
N GLY A 287 -47.34 2.99 8.44
CA GLY A 287 -47.59 2.92 9.87
C GLY A 287 -46.38 2.59 10.73
N THR A 288 -45.22 2.32 10.13
CA THR A 288 -43.98 2.15 10.87
C THR A 288 -43.18 3.45 10.96
N ARG A 289 -42.30 3.54 11.97
CA ARG A 289 -41.35 4.66 12.08
C ARG A 289 -39.99 4.24 11.55
N LEU A 290 -39.51 4.92 10.51
CA LEU A 290 -38.21 4.67 9.90
C LEU A 290 -37.15 5.64 10.42
N THR A 291 -35.94 5.12 10.62
CA THR A 291 -34.74 5.93 10.91
C THR A 291 -34.29 6.66 9.66
N VAL A 292 -34.03 7.95 9.77
CA VAL A 292 -33.49 8.74 8.68
C VAL A 292 -31.99 8.47 8.56
N LEU A 293 -31.56 8.05 7.38
CA LEU A 293 -30.14 7.78 7.08
C LEU A 293 -29.36 9.02 6.73
N ALA A 294 -30.03 9.98 6.05
CA ALA A 294 -29.40 11.23 5.61
C ALA A 294 -30.46 12.32 5.43
N TRP A 295 -30.04 13.55 5.62
CA TRP A 295 -30.82 14.75 5.34
C TRP A 295 -30.19 15.50 4.18
N LEU A 296 -30.96 15.74 3.11
CA LEU A 296 -30.53 16.57 1.99
C LEU A 296 -31.01 18.00 2.23
N TRP A 297 -30.09 18.92 2.32
CA TRP A 297 -30.38 20.33 2.49
C TRP A 297 -30.22 21.05 1.15
N ALA A 298 -31.23 21.78 0.72
CA ALA A 298 -31.21 22.61 -0.47
C ALA A 298 -31.55 24.07 -0.12
N ARG A 299 -30.84 25.01 -0.71
CA ARG A 299 -31.27 26.41 -0.69
C ARG A 299 -32.40 26.58 -1.68
N THR A 300 -33.50 27.14 -1.23
CA THR A 300 -34.62 27.49 -2.09
C THR A 300 -34.69 29.01 -2.22
N VAL A 301 -35.04 29.50 -3.40
CA VAL A 301 -35.35 30.91 -3.65
C VAL A 301 -36.83 31.04 -4.07
N LYS A 302 -37.44 32.09 -3.63
CA LYS A 302 -38.82 32.37 -4.05
C LYS A 302 -38.81 32.69 -5.54
N SER A 303 -39.72 32.06 -6.32
CA SER A 303 -39.88 32.40 -7.74
C SER A 303 -40.19 33.87 -7.89
N PRO A 304 -39.64 34.58 -8.87
CA PRO A 304 -39.96 35.95 -9.15
C PRO A 304 -41.35 36.14 -9.82
N SER A 305 -42.04 35.04 -10.18
CA SER A 305 -43.39 35.04 -10.75
C SER A 305 -44.47 35.07 -9.68
#